data_ee56b3c6ce8f959c9b92ac8c00314a2b
#
_entry.id   ee56b3c6ce8f959c9b92ac8c00314a2b
#
_cell.length_a   1.000
_cell.length_b   1.000
_cell.length_c   1.000
_cell.angle_alpha   90.00
_cell.angle_beta   90.00
_cell.angle_gamma   90.00
#
_symmetry.space_group_name_H-M   'P 1'
#
loop_
_entity.id
_entity.type
_entity.pdbx_description
1 polymer ?
#
loop_
_entity_poly.entity_id
_entity_poly.type
_entity_poly.pdbx_seq_one_letter_code
_entity_poly.pdbx_strand_id
1 'polypeptide(L)'
;MAARANNITLEEYMEKYLWSPLGMTDMTFNPLKKNSVKEKLVDMSVRDSGITMFCTTDDPEAKVKYTDDTVWSQETQHCHGGAGAYGNFVQYQSLLHSICADDGKLLQSSTIDEMFKKQLTPAAEAALSATRNIPAVNNIFGGDPPELKFNYALGGLVNETSFPGRREGTLSWGGLPNLLWFIDRKSGISGGMFQTHLCSPKVALLISHAGIGAQVAPPGDPKIVALYREWKLVLYKEAGIEL
;
A
#
# COMPACT_ATOMS: atom_id res chain seq x y z
N MET A 1 11.46 -16.46 -10.13
CA MET A 1 10.77 -17.61 -10.74
C MET A 1 9.98 -17.21 -11.99
N ALA A 2 8.98 -16.31 -11.93
CA ALA A 2 8.17 -15.93 -13.11
C ALA A 2 9.00 -15.53 -14.33
N ALA A 3 9.98 -14.64 -14.18
CA ALA A 3 10.87 -14.22 -15.25
C ALA A 3 11.62 -15.40 -15.92
N ARG A 4 12.18 -16.29 -15.10
CA ARG A 4 12.90 -17.47 -15.62
C ARG A 4 11.97 -18.45 -16.32
N ALA A 5 10.77 -18.67 -15.77
CA ALA A 5 9.79 -19.59 -16.39
C ALA A 5 9.28 -19.09 -17.74
N ASN A 6 9.28 -17.78 -17.97
CA ASN A 6 8.80 -17.15 -19.19
C ASN A 6 9.94 -16.65 -20.11
N ASN A 7 11.19 -16.78 -19.70
CA ASN A 7 12.38 -16.30 -20.42
C ASN A 7 12.32 -14.81 -20.80
N ILE A 8 11.79 -13.99 -19.90
CA ILE A 8 11.71 -12.52 -20.01
C ILE A 8 12.07 -11.90 -18.67
N THR A 9 12.33 -10.60 -18.62
CA THR A 9 12.56 -9.88 -17.35
C THR A 9 11.27 -9.79 -16.54
N LEU A 10 11.39 -9.52 -15.24
CA LEU A 10 10.20 -9.31 -14.41
C LEU A 10 9.41 -8.07 -14.87
N GLU A 11 10.09 -7.01 -15.31
CA GLU A 11 9.45 -5.79 -15.82
C GLU A 11 8.63 -6.10 -17.07
N GLU A 12 9.20 -6.82 -18.05
CA GLU A 12 8.47 -7.26 -19.25
C GLU A 12 7.30 -8.18 -18.92
N TYR A 13 7.47 -9.07 -17.94
CA TYR A 13 6.39 -9.92 -17.46
C TYR A 13 5.23 -9.12 -16.89
N MET A 14 5.55 -8.16 -15.99
CA MET A 14 4.52 -7.31 -15.38
C MET A 14 3.89 -6.35 -16.39
N GLU A 15 4.67 -5.79 -17.30
CA GLU A 15 4.15 -4.98 -18.42
C GLU A 15 3.10 -5.76 -19.22
N LYS A 16 3.44 -6.95 -19.65
CA LYS A 16 2.60 -7.78 -20.52
C LYS A 16 1.32 -8.25 -19.84
N TYR A 17 1.43 -8.74 -18.60
CA TYR A 17 0.35 -9.49 -17.96
C TYR A 17 -0.39 -8.70 -16.86
N LEU A 18 0.16 -7.57 -16.42
CA LEU A 18 -0.41 -6.79 -15.31
C LEU A 18 -0.68 -5.35 -15.73
N TRP A 19 0.34 -4.64 -16.22
CA TRP A 19 0.23 -3.21 -16.44
C TRP A 19 -0.53 -2.86 -17.73
N SER A 20 -0.15 -3.45 -18.86
CA SER A 20 -0.81 -3.18 -20.14
C SER A 20 -2.30 -3.53 -20.16
N PRO A 21 -2.75 -4.67 -19.61
CA PRO A 21 -4.18 -4.98 -19.56
C PRO A 21 -5.03 -3.97 -18.80
N LEU A 22 -4.42 -3.21 -17.90
CA LEU A 22 -5.08 -2.16 -17.11
C LEU A 22 -4.76 -0.75 -17.59
N GLY A 23 -3.99 -0.57 -18.67
CA GLY A 23 -3.56 0.72 -19.16
C GLY A 23 -2.60 1.47 -18.22
N MET A 24 -1.83 0.75 -17.40
CA MET A 24 -0.88 1.30 -16.44
C MET A 24 0.44 1.62 -17.14
N THR A 25 0.55 2.79 -17.72
CA THR A 25 1.70 3.20 -18.55
C THR A 25 2.86 3.77 -17.78
N ASP A 26 2.64 4.25 -16.55
CA ASP A 26 3.64 4.91 -15.71
C ASP A 26 4.23 3.97 -14.62
N MET A 27 4.24 2.66 -14.88
CA MET A 27 4.85 1.66 -13.99
C MET A 27 6.22 1.24 -14.50
N THR A 28 7.21 1.07 -13.61
CA THR A 28 8.57 0.62 -13.97
C THR A 28 9.38 0.24 -12.73
N PHE A 29 10.42 -0.58 -12.90
CA PHE A 29 11.48 -0.78 -11.90
C PHE A 29 12.69 0.13 -12.15
N ASN A 30 12.73 0.87 -13.26
CA ASN A 30 13.85 1.72 -13.66
C ASN A 30 13.35 3.15 -13.96
N PRO A 31 12.91 3.92 -12.94
CA PRO A 31 12.28 5.22 -13.15
C PRO A 31 13.16 6.21 -13.89
N LEU A 32 14.49 6.17 -13.72
CA LEU A 32 15.42 7.08 -14.41
C LEU A 32 15.55 6.80 -15.90
N LYS A 33 15.19 5.58 -16.35
CA LYS A 33 15.22 5.18 -17.77
C LYS A 33 13.91 5.48 -18.51
N LYS A 34 12.83 5.77 -17.78
CA LYS A 34 11.48 6.03 -18.33
C LYS A 34 11.13 7.51 -18.14
N ASN A 35 11.31 8.34 -19.16
CA ASN A 35 11.13 9.80 -19.06
C ASN A 35 9.75 10.18 -18.50
N SER A 36 8.69 9.52 -18.92
CA SER A 36 7.33 9.79 -18.41
C SER A 36 7.17 9.58 -16.90
N VAL A 37 8.02 8.75 -16.30
CA VAL A 37 8.06 8.50 -14.85
C VAL A 37 9.08 9.41 -14.18
N LYS A 38 10.28 9.55 -14.77
CA LYS A 38 11.37 10.35 -14.23
C LYS A 38 10.94 11.79 -13.94
N GLU A 39 10.21 12.40 -14.86
CA GLU A 39 9.75 13.80 -14.74
C GLU A 39 8.64 13.99 -13.68
N LYS A 40 8.05 12.89 -13.20
CA LYS A 40 6.97 12.87 -12.23
C LYS A 40 7.39 12.28 -10.89
N LEU A 41 8.66 11.94 -10.71
CA LEU A 41 9.14 11.42 -9.44
C LEU A 41 8.87 12.44 -8.33
N VAL A 42 8.27 11.96 -7.27
CA VAL A 42 8.05 12.77 -6.07
C VAL A 42 9.25 12.69 -5.14
N ASP A 43 9.52 13.79 -4.48
CA ASP A 43 10.57 13.88 -3.49
C ASP A 43 10.29 13.02 -2.26
N MET A 44 11.36 12.62 -1.58
CA MET A 44 11.28 11.96 -0.30
C MET A 44 11.31 12.96 0.85
N SER A 45 10.62 12.63 1.90
CA SER A 45 10.68 13.36 3.15
C SER A 45 10.94 12.40 4.31
N VAL A 46 11.50 12.92 5.38
CA VAL A 46 11.79 12.17 6.59
C VAL A 46 11.36 12.96 7.81
N ARG A 47 10.78 12.28 8.79
CA ARG A 47 10.54 12.91 10.09
C ARG A 47 11.84 12.96 10.88
N ASP A 48 12.21 14.13 11.38
CA ASP A 48 13.46 14.40 12.09
C ASP A 48 13.43 13.86 13.53
N SER A 49 13.48 12.57 13.67
CA SER A 49 13.27 11.87 14.94
C SER A 49 14.19 10.69 15.19
N GLY A 50 15.40 10.72 14.65
CA GLY A 50 16.40 9.67 14.92
C GLY A 50 16.05 8.28 14.37
N ILE A 51 15.68 8.20 13.11
CA ILE A 51 15.09 7.04 12.46
C ILE A 51 16.03 5.87 12.31
N THR A 52 15.57 4.69 12.71
CA THR A 52 16.02 3.40 12.17
C THR A 52 14.94 2.82 11.24
N MET A 53 15.31 1.97 10.30
CA MET A 53 14.46 1.39 9.25
C MET A 53 13.16 0.71 9.75
N PHE A 54 13.05 0.45 11.05
CA PHE A 54 11.92 -0.24 11.68
C PHE A 54 11.41 0.47 12.95
N CYS A 55 11.82 1.68 13.21
CA CYS A 55 11.41 2.40 14.41
C CYS A 55 10.43 3.50 14.08
N THR A 56 9.33 3.48 14.78
CA THR A 56 8.50 4.65 14.99
C THR A 56 9.36 5.79 15.50
N THR A 57 9.03 6.95 15.07
CA THR A 57 9.58 8.18 15.62
C THR A 57 9.27 8.24 17.13
N ASP A 58 10.28 8.46 17.93
CA ASP A 58 10.10 8.73 19.37
C ASP A 58 9.37 10.06 19.61
N ASP A 59 9.36 10.92 18.60
CA ASP A 59 8.64 12.20 18.60
C ASP A 59 7.74 12.33 17.35
N PRO A 60 6.44 11.99 17.45
CA PRO A 60 5.49 12.16 16.37
C PRO A 60 5.24 13.63 15.98
N GLU A 61 5.62 14.59 16.84
CA GLU A 61 5.51 16.02 16.56
C GLU A 61 6.75 16.59 15.86
N ALA A 62 7.82 15.81 15.74
CA ALA A 62 9.03 16.24 15.04
C ALA A 62 8.70 16.66 13.59
N LYS A 63 9.39 17.66 13.11
CA LYS A 63 9.17 18.23 11.77
C LYS A 63 9.53 17.23 10.68
N VAL A 64 8.74 17.23 9.63
CA VAL A 64 9.09 16.53 8.38
C VAL A 64 10.07 17.40 7.60
N LYS A 65 11.17 16.81 7.14
CA LYS A 65 12.20 17.44 6.33
C LYS A 65 12.35 16.74 5.00
N TYR A 66 12.74 17.49 3.98
CA TYR A 66 13.17 16.91 2.71
C TYR A 66 14.43 16.06 2.91
N THR A 67 14.56 15.01 2.12
CA THR A 67 15.77 14.19 2.03
C THR A 67 16.06 13.78 0.59
N ASP A 68 17.33 13.74 0.22
CA ASP A 68 17.79 13.16 -1.04
C ASP A 68 17.88 11.63 -0.99
N ASP A 69 17.78 11.04 0.21
CA ASP A 69 17.82 9.60 0.37
C ASP A 69 16.58 8.95 -0.25
N THR A 70 16.78 7.97 -1.09
CA THR A 70 15.73 7.15 -1.66
C THR A 70 15.64 5.83 -0.91
N VAL A 71 14.42 5.38 -0.61
CA VAL A 71 14.19 4.09 0.07
C VAL A 71 14.70 2.93 -0.79
N TRP A 72 14.52 3.04 -2.10
CA TRP A 72 14.94 2.03 -3.08
C TRP A 72 15.81 2.64 -4.15
N SER A 73 16.77 1.85 -4.66
CA SER A 73 17.57 2.28 -5.79
C SER A 73 16.66 2.62 -6.99
N GLN A 74 16.89 3.77 -7.58
CA GLN A 74 16.21 4.22 -8.80
C GLN A 74 16.84 3.61 -10.07
N GLU A 75 17.98 2.95 -9.91
CA GLU A 75 18.64 2.15 -10.92
C GLU A 75 18.92 0.76 -10.36
N THR A 76 18.22 -0.24 -10.88
CA THR A 76 18.39 -1.62 -10.43
C THR A 76 18.86 -2.50 -11.57
N GLN A 77 19.79 -3.42 -11.26
CA GLN A 77 20.18 -4.49 -12.19
C GLN A 77 19.19 -5.66 -12.17
N HIS A 78 18.47 -5.83 -11.05
CA HIS A 78 17.53 -6.93 -10.85
C HIS A 78 16.25 -6.41 -10.22
N CYS A 79 15.13 -6.62 -10.88
CA CYS A 79 13.82 -6.29 -10.34
C CYS A 79 13.49 -7.18 -9.14
N HIS A 80 13.00 -6.59 -8.07
CA HIS A 80 12.58 -7.28 -6.86
C HIS A 80 11.05 -7.45 -6.87
N GLY A 81 10.57 -8.66 -6.67
CA GLY A 81 9.12 -8.95 -6.66
C GLY A 81 8.37 -8.32 -5.48
N GLY A 82 9.07 -7.93 -4.42
CA GLY A 82 8.47 -7.36 -3.20
C GLY A 82 8.77 -5.87 -2.99
N ALA A 83 9.55 -5.23 -3.89
CA ALA A 83 9.99 -3.86 -3.69
C ALA A 83 10.52 -3.20 -4.97
N GLY A 84 10.69 -1.88 -4.97
CA GLY A 84 11.41 -1.15 -6.02
C GLY A 84 10.61 -0.87 -7.28
N ALA A 85 9.33 -1.19 -7.36
CA ALA A 85 8.47 -0.72 -8.42
C ALA A 85 8.05 0.72 -8.14
N TYR A 86 8.14 1.57 -9.16
CA TYR A 86 7.66 2.94 -9.18
C TYR A 86 6.41 3.04 -10.03
N GLY A 87 5.49 3.88 -9.65
CA GLY A 87 4.24 3.99 -10.40
C GLY A 87 3.38 5.17 -10.05
N ASN A 88 2.39 5.40 -10.87
CA ASN A 88 1.35 6.38 -10.66
C ASN A 88 0.23 5.79 -9.80
N PHE A 89 -0.17 6.51 -8.75
CA PHE A 89 -1.21 6.05 -7.83
C PHE A 89 -2.56 5.79 -8.52
N VAL A 90 -3.00 6.67 -9.41
CA VAL A 90 -4.28 6.51 -10.12
C VAL A 90 -4.28 5.20 -10.93
N GLN A 91 -3.16 4.87 -11.56
CA GLN A 91 -3.00 3.62 -12.28
C GLN A 91 -2.94 2.42 -11.33
N TYR A 92 -2.28 2.56 -10.17
CA TYR A 92 -2.28 1.51 -9.14
C TYR A 92 -3.69 1.27 -8.57
N GLN A 93 -4.50 2.31 -8.45
CA GLN A 93 -5.91 2.18 -8.07
C GLN A 93 -6.71 1.33 -9.08
N SER A 94 -6.35 1.35 -10.36
CA SER A 94 -6.98 0.48 -11.36
C SER A 94 -6.70 -0.99 -11.09
N LEU A 95 -5.52 -1.33 -10.58
CA LEU A 95 -5.19 -2.69 -10.13
C LEU A 95 -6.05 -3.09 -8.92
N LEU A 96 -6.13 -2.25 -7.89
CA LEU A 96 -6.94 -2.52 -6.71
C LEU A 96 -8.41 -2.69 -7.07
N HIS A 97 -8.90 -1.84 -7.97
CA HIS A 97 -10.28 -1.90 -8.46
C HIS A 97 -10.56 -3.18 -9.24
N SER A 98 -9.69 -3.60 -10.16
CA SER A 98 -9.84 -4.82 -10.94
C SER A 98 -9.97 -6.06 -10.05
N ILE A 99 -9.14 -6.16 -9.01
CA ILE A 99 -9.21 -7.24 -8.01
C ILE A 99 -10.49 -7.12 -7.16
N CYS A 100 -10.87 -5.92 -6.75
CA CYS A 100 -12.07 -5.66 -5.95
C CYS A 100 -13.34 -6.04 -6.70
N ALA A 101 -13.46 -5.62 -7.95
CA ALA A 101 -14.62 -5.84 -8.80
C ALA A 101 -14.69 -7.26 -9.40
N ASP A 102 -13.60 -8.03 -9.31
CA ASP A 102 -13.48 -9.36 -9.93
C ASP A 102 -13.85 -9.30 -11.43
N ASP A 103 -13.29 -8.32 -12.15
CA ASP A 103 -13.67 -7.97 -13.51
C ASP A 103 -13.08 -8.90 -14.60
N GLY A 104 -12.34 -9.91 -14.20
CA GLY A 104 -11.75 -10.93 -15.06
C GLY A 104 -10.61 -10.47 -15.97
N LYS A 105 -10.15 -9.20 -15.83
CA LYS A 105 -9.07 -8.66 -16.68
C LYS A 105 -7.70 -9.24 -16.37
N LEU A 106 -7.43 -9.52 -15.11
CA LEU A 106 -6.12 -9.95 -14.63
C LEU A 106 -6.10 -11.41 -14.20
N LEU A 107 -7.09 -11.81 -13.43
CA LEU A 107 -7.14 -13.09 -12.75
C LEU A 107 -8.53 -13.71 -12.90
N GLN A 108 -8.60 -15.03 -12.83
CA GLN A 108 -9.87 -15.74 -12.68
C GLN A 108 -10.40 -15.56 -11.26
N SER A 109 -11.72 -15.53 -11.09
CA SER A 109 -12.40 -15.39 -9.79
C SER A 109 -11.90 -16.39 -8.74
N SER A 110 -11.65 -17.64 -9.12
CA SER A 110 -11.09 -18.66 -8.22
C SER A 110 -9.69 -18.31 -7.71
N THR A 111 -8.87 -17.63 -8.51
CA THR A 111 -7.55 -17.15 -8.09
C THR A 111 -7.69 -15.97 -7.15
N ILE A 112 -8.60 -15.05 -7.44
CA ILE A 112 -8.90 -13.93 -6.54
C ILE A 112 -9.43 -14.46 -5.21
N ASP A 113 -10.34 -15.42 -5.21
CA ASP A 113 -10.84 -16.06 -3.98
C ASP A 113 -9.71 -16.68 -3.16
N GLU A 114 -8.75 -17.35 -3.81
CA GLU A 114 -7.58 -17.91 -3.13
C GLU A 114 -6.67 -16.83 -2.53
N MET A 115 -6.54 -15.66 -3.20
CA MET A 115 -5.75 -14.54 -2.68
C MET A 115 -6.27 -13.98 -1.35
N PHE A 116 -7.55 -14.12 -1.07
CA PHE A 116 -8.19 -13.61 0.17
C PHE A 116 -8.32 -14.68 1.26
N LYS A 117 -7.99 -15.94 0.99
CA LYS A 117 -8.04 -17.00 1.99
C LYS A 117 -6.93 -16.86 3.04
N LYS A 118 -7.30 -17.10 4.27
CA LYS A 118 -6.38 -17.20 5.41
C LYS A 118 -5.38 -18.33 5.19
N GLN A 119 -4.10 -18.04 5.39
CA GLN A 119 -2.99 -18.98 5.14
C GLN A 119 -2.23 -19.38 6.41
N LEU A 120 -2.39 -18.62 7.51
CA LEU A 120 -1.62 -18.86 8.72
C LEU A 120 -2.18 -20.05 9.51
N THR A 121 -1.28 -20.84 10.05
CA THR A 121 -1.60 -21.82 11.11
C THR A 121 -1.94 -21.08 12.42
N PRO A 122 -2.65 -21.71 13.37
CA PRO A 122 -2.95 -21.09 14.67
C PRO A 122 -1.71 -20.54 15.40
N ALA A 123 -0.58 -21.22 15.31
CA ALA A 123 0.67 -20.77 15.93
C ALA A 123 1.23 -19.51 15.24
N ALA A 124 1.17 -19.44 13.91
CA ALA A 124 1.60 -18.26 13.15
C ALA A 124 0.65 -17.07 13.33
N GLU A 125 -0.65 -17.31 13.46
CA GLU A 125 -1.65 -16.29 13.79
C GLU A 125 -1.40 -15.69 15.19
N ALA A 126 -1.09 -16.52 16.18
CA ALA A 126 -0.72 -16.06 17.51
C ALA A 126 0.57 -15.20 17.49
N ALA A 127 1.57 -15.59 16.69
CA ALA A 127 2.79 -14.82 16.50
C ALA A 127 2.52 -13.47 15.82
N LEU A 128 1.67 -13.42 14.80
CA LEU A 128 1.25 -12.19 14.16
C LEU A 128 0.54 -11.26 15.16
N SER A 129 -0.38 -11.78 15.97
CA SER A 129 -1.10 -11.02 16.99
C SER A 129 -0.12 -10.45 18.04
N ALA A 130 0.84 -11.26 18.51
CA ALA A 130 1.88 -10.80 19.44
C ALA A 130 2.73 -9.66 18.82
N THR A 131 3.08 -9.79 17.55
CA THR A 131 3.87 -8.79 16.82
C THR A 131 3.09 -7.47 16.66
N ARG A 132 1.79 -7.54 16.42
CA ARG A 132 0.92 -6.36 16.32
C ARG A 132 0.69 -5.63 17.65
N ASN A 133 0.95 -6.26 18.77
CA ASN A 133 0.94 -5.58 20.09
C ASN A 133 2.13 -4.62 20.26
N ILE A 134 3.11 -4.63 19.38
CA ILE A 134 4.19 -3.64 19.34
C ILE A 134 3.68 -2.44 18.52
N PRO A 135 3.47 -1.25 19.13
CA PRO A 135 2.83 -0.11 18.46
C PRO A 135 3.51 0.28 17.14
N ALA A 136 4.84 0.28 17.13
CA ALA A 136 5.65 0.55 15.95
C ALA A 136 5.30 -0.37 14.78
N VAL A 137 5.26 -1.66 15.06
CA VAL A 137 4.97 -2.68 14.05
C VAL A 137 3.51 -2.63 13.62
N ASN A 138 2.59 -2.41 14.55
CA ASN A 138 1.18 -2.25 14.23
C ASN A 138 0.92 -1.08 13.29
N ASN A 139 1.62 0.03 13.48
CA ASN A 139 1.52 1.20 12.59
C ASN A 139 1.97 0.88 11.16
N ILE A 140 3.01 0.04 10.98
CA ILE A 140 3.43 -0.40 9.63
C ILE A 140 2.29 -1.13 8.91
N PHE A 141 1.43 -1.82 9.65
CA PHE A 141 0.26 -2.52 9.14
C PHE A 141 -1.02 -1.67 9.06
N GLY A 142 -0.93 -0.37 9.30
CA GLY A 142 -2.05 0.57 9.19
C GLY A 142 -2.68 0.99 10.52
N GLY A 143 -2.09 0.60 11.66
CA GLY A 143 -2.46 1.09 13.00
C GLY A 143 -3.85 0.68 13.48
N ASP A 144 -4.43 -0.36 12.92
CA ASP A 144 -5.73 -0.86 13.37
C ASP A 144 -5.63 -1.43 14.81
N PRO A 145 -6.71 -1.45 15.59
CA PRO A 145 -6.68 -1.90 16.98
C PRO A 145 -5.97 -3.25 17.15
N PRO A 146 -4.96 -3.36 18.02
CA PRO A 146 -4.10 -4.55 18.11
C PRO A 146 -4.85 -5.80 18.63
N GLU A 147 -5.94 -5.61 19.37
CA GLU A 147 -6.80 -6.69 19.88
C GLU A 147 -7.63 -7.38 18.78
N LEU A 148 -7.75 -6.77 17.61
CA LEU A 148 -8.47 -7.35 16.50
C LEU A 148 -7.67 -8.46 15.85
N LYS A 149 -8.37 -9.53 15.46
CA LYS A 149 -7.76 -10.67 14.80
C LYS A 149 -7.48 -10.40 13.33
N PHE A 150 -6.26 -10.72 12.95
CA PHE A 150 -5.79 -10.69 11.57
C PHE A 150 -5.11 -11.99 11.20
N ASN A 151 -5.14 -12.28 9.93
CA ASN A 151 -4.42 -13.38 9.32
C ASN A 151 -3.63 -12.88 8.10
N TYR A 152 -2.74 -13.69 7.56
CA TYR A 152 -2.15 -13.45 6.25
C TYR A 152 -2.91 -14.24 5.20
N ALA A 153 -3.18 -13.59 4.09
CA ALA A 153 -3.62 -14.19 2.84
C ALA A 153 -2.49 -14.07 1.80
N LEU A 154 -2.67 -14.62 0.60
CA LEU A 154 -1.63 -14.53 -0.43
C LEU A 154 -1.38 -13.09 -0.92
N GLY A 155 -2.37 -12.22 -0.83
CA GLY A 155 -2.27 -10.83 -1.26
C GLY A 155 -1.81 -9.84 -0.18
N GLY A 156 -1.85 -10.21 1.11
CA GLY A 156 -1.54 -9.32 2.23
C GLY A 156 -2.25 -9.71 3.52
N LEU A 157 -2.42 -8.76 4.44
CA LEU A 157 -3.18 -8.97 5.68
C LEU A 157 -4.68 -8.98 5.41
N VAL A 158 -5.39 -9.88 6.08
CA VAL A 158 -6.84 -9.95 6.08
C VAL A 158 -7.37 -9.93 7.51
N ASN A 159 -8.35 -9.05 7.80
CA ASN A 159 -8.99 -9.00 9.12
C ASN A 159 -10.09 -10.04 9.24
N GLU A 160 -10.25 -10.58 10.44
CA GLU A 160 -11.21 -11.66 10.76
C GLU A 160 -12.52 -11.18 11.38
N THR A 161 -12.60 -9.89 11.69
CA THR A 161 -13.79 -9.25 12.26
C THR A 161 -13.97 -7.87 11.65
N SER A 162 -15.22 -7.43 11.49
CA SER A 162 -15.53 -6.07 11.09
C SER A 162 -15.29 -5.09 12.22
N PHE A 163 -14.86 -3.89 11.87
CA PHE A 163 -14.74 -2.75 12.77
C PHE A 163 -14.84 -1.43 11.97
N PRO A 164 -15.05 -0.29 12.59
CA PRO A 164 -15.23 0.99 11.88
C PRO A 164 -14.14 1.26 10.85
N GLY A 165 -14.53 1.47 9.60
CA GLY A 165 -13.63 1.68 8.46
C GLY A 165 -13.02 0.40 7.88
N ARG A 166 -13.49 -0.80 8.28
CA ARG A 166 -13.02 -2.05 7.68
C ARG A 166 -13.99 -3.22 7.91
N ARG A 167 -14.51 -3.79 6.86
CA ARG A 167 -15.34 -5.01 6.92
C ARG A 167 -14.47 -6.26 7.05
N GLU A 168 -14.99 -7.31 7.69
CA GLU A 168 -14.34 -8.62 7.75
C GLU A 168 -13.98 -9.14 6.34
N GLY A 169 -12.77 -9.65 6.21
CA GLY A 169 -12.24 -10.18 4.95
C GLY A 169 -11.62 -9.10 4.04
N THR A 170 -11.45 -7.86 4.52
CA THR A 170 -10.74 -6.82 3.79
C THR A 170 -9.26 -7.16 3.72
N LEU A 171 -8.72 -7.22 2.51
CA LEU A 171 -7.29 -7.39 2.25
C LEU A 171 -6.59 -6.03 2.30
N SER A 172 -5.41 -5.96 2.90
CA SER A 172 -4.63 -4.72 2.98
C SER A 172 -3.14 -4.99 3.07
N TRP A 173 -2.36 -4.01 2.63
CA TRP A 173 -0.92 -3.99 2.81
C TRP A 173 -0.38 -2.56 2.72
N GLY A 174 0.95 -2.41 2.79
CA GLY A 174 1.61 -1.13 2.67
C GLY A 174 3.04 -1.25 2.15
N GLY A 175 3.62 -0.11 1.85
CA GLY A 175 5.03 0.05 1.45
C GLY A 175 5.78 0.96 2.41
N LEU A 176 7.12 0.86 2.40
CA LEU A 176 8.01 1.59 3.32
C LEU A 176 7.73 3.09 3.45
N PRO A 177 7.46 3.87 2.39
CA PRO A 177 7.16 5.29 2.55
C PRO A 177 5.69 5.54 2.91
N ASN A 178 5.11 4.73 3.78
CA ASN A 178 3.71 4.83 4.24
C ASN A 178 2.68 4.75 3.10
N LEU A 179 2.93 3.90 2.12
CA LEU A 179 2.01 3.64 1.03
C LEU A 179 1.02 2.55 1.48
N LEU A 180 -0.14 2.94 1.98
CA LEU A 180 -1.14 2.02 2.54
C LEU A 180 -2.28 1.82 1.56
N TRP A 181 -2.75 0.57 1.40
CA TRP A 181 -3.87 0.25 0.54
C TRP A 181 -4.77 -0.85 1.13
N PHE A 182 -6.00 -0.93 0.64
CA PHE A 182 -6.96 -1.98 1.01
C PHE A 182 -7.90 -2.34 -0.14
N ILE A 183 -8.47 -3.53 -0.05
CA ILE A 183 -9.50 -4.05 -0.95
C ILE A 183 -10.59 -4.73 -0.10
N ASP A 184 -11.79 -4.16 -0.09
CA ASP A 184 -13.00 -4.73 0.52
C ASP A 184 -13.97 -5.17 -0.58
N ARG A 185 -13.86 -6.42 -1.01
CA ARG A 185 -14.71 -7.00 -2.06
C ARG A 185 -16.18 -7.07 -1.64
N LYS A 186 -16.48 -7.30 -0.34
CA LYS A 186 -17.84 -7.39 0.16
C LYS A 186 -18.58 -6.06 0.08
N SER A 187 -17.86 -4.96 0.25
CA SER A 187 -18.40 -3.60 0.13
C SER A 187 -18.23 -3.01 -1.27
N GLY A 188 -17.46 -3.64 -2.15
CA GLY A 188 -17.12 -3.11 -3.46
C GLY A 188 -16.19 -1.89 -3.41
N ILE A 189 -15.43 -1.74 -2.33
CA ILE A 189 -14.55 -0.58 -2.12
C ILE A 189 -13.09 -1.02 -2.12
N SER A 190 -12.28 -0.29 -2.85
CA SER A 190 -10.82 -0.38 -2.78
C SER A 190 -10.20 1.00 -2.76
N GLY A 191 -9.05 1.14 -2.13
CA GLY A 191 -8.39 2.42 -2.07
C GLY A 191 -7.00 2.33 -1.46
N GLY A 192 -6.29 3.45 -1.55
CA GLY A 192 -4.98 3.56 -0.94
C GLY A 192 -4.65 5.01 -0.63
N MET A 193 -3.69 5.18 0.25
CA MET A 193 -3.09 6.47 0.57
C MET A 193 -1.63 6.41 0.17
N PHE A 194 -1.30 7.21 -0.84
CA PHE A 194 0.04 7.39 -1.36
C PHE A 194 0.33 8.88 -1.28
N GLN A 195 1.27 9.27 -0.46
CA GLN A 195 1.46 10.67 -0.11
C GLN A 195 2.42 11.36 -1.07
N THR A 196 2.05 12.53 -1.59
CA THR A 196 2.96 13.51 -2.15
C THR A 196 3.12 14.68 -1.19
N HIS A 197 4.23 15.35 -1.24
CA HIS A 197 4.66 16.43 -0.38
C HIS A 197 3.55 17.41 0.06
N LEU A 198 3.21 17.42 1.33
CA LEU A 198 2.28 18.35 1.97
C LEU A 198 2.99 19.68 2.31
N CYS A 199 3.64 20.31 1.33
CA CYS A 199 4.20 21.65 1.50
C CYS A 199 3.34 22.77 0.89
N SER A 200 2.15 22.43 0.35
CA SER A 200 1.23 23.44 -0.18
C SER A 200 -0.17 23.31 0.38
N PRO A 201 -0.72 24.36 1.00
CA PRO A 201 -2.10 24.37 1.48
C PRO A 201 -3.16 24.24 0.40
N LYS A 202 -2.77 24.28 -0.88
CA LYS A 202 -3.67 24.17 -2.04
C LYS A 202 -4.01 22.72 -2.44
N VAL A 203 -3.34 21.72 -1.88
CA VAL A 203 -3.54 20.30 -2.24
C VAL A 203 -4.58 19.60 -1.35
N ALA A 204 -5.02 20.22 -0.27
CA ALA A 204 -6.01 19.65 0.65
C ALA A 204 -7.43 19.50 0.05
N LEU A 205 -7.68 19.96 -1.17
CA LEU A 205 -9.04 20.03 -1.77
C LEU A 205 -9.31 18.97 -2.86
N LEU A 206 -8.42 18.01 -3.09
CA LEU A 206 -8.62 16.95 -4.10
C LEU A 206 -8.85 15.58 -3.46
N ILE A 207 -9.62 15.53 -2.38
CA ILE A 207 -9.94 14.30 -1.63
C ILE A 207 -11.25 13.68 -2.11
N SER A 208 -11.43 13.54 -3.40
CA SER A 208 -12.46 12.63 -3.88
C SER A 208 -11.91 11.83 -5.05
N HIS A 209 -11.42 10.63 -4.80
CA HIS A 209 -10.84 9.68 -5.76
C HIS A 209 -9.34 9.83 -6.07
N ALA A 210 -8.62 10.77 -5.47
CA ALA A 210 -7.18 10.86 -5.61
C ALA A 210 -6.47 10.48 -4.32
N GLY A 211 -5.53 9.58 -4.38
CA GLY A 211 -4.65 9.31 -3.24
C GLY A 211 -3.86 10.56 -2.87
N ILE A 212 -3.78 10.84 -1.60
CA ILE A 212 -2.88 11.87 -1.08
C ILE A 212 -1.49 11.28 -1.10
N GLY A 213 -0.55 11.92 -1.80
CA GLY A 213 0.79 11.40 -1.87
C GLY A 213 1.78 12.26 -1.11
N ALA A 214 2.43 11.74 -0.09
CA ALA A 214 3.75 12.16 0.36
C ALA A 214 4.53 10.91 0.68
N GLN A 215 5.77 10.88 0.26
CA GLN A 215 6.66 9.83 0.70
C GLN A 215 7.33 10.30 1.99
N VAL A 216 6.85 9.82 3.12
CA VAL A 216 7.44 10.09 4.43
C VAL A 216 8.02 8.79 4.98
N ALA A 217 9.28 8.78 5.28
CA ALA A 217 9.93 7.72 6.03
C ALA A 217 10.05 8.15 7.50
N PRO A 218 10.01 7.25 8.45
CA PRO A 218 9.95 5.79 8.35
C PRO A 218 8.55 5.24 8.13
N PRO A 219 8.43 3.92 7.83
CA PRO A 219 7.13 3.26 7.77
C PRO A 219 6.45 3.31 9.14
N GLY A 220 5.11 3.42 9.12
CA GLY A 220 4.32 3.46 10.35
C GLY A 220 4.34 4.82 11.05
N ASP A 221 4.55 5.92 10.32
CA ASP A 221 4.41 7.28 10.86
C ASP A 221 3.02 7.45 11.50
N PRO A 222 2.94 7.77 12.81
CA PRO A 222 1.68 7.78 13.55
C PRO A 222 0.64 8.77 12.99
N LYS A 223 1.08 9.92 12.48
CA LYS A 223 0.17 10.93 11.91
C LYS A 223 -0.40 10.48 10.58
N ILE A 224 0.42 9.82 9.76
CA ILE A 224 -0.04 9.27 8.48
C ILE A 224 -1.00 8.13 8.71
N VAL A 225 -0.69 7.25 9.63
CA VAL A 225 -1.56 6.13 10.00
C VAL A 225 -2.89 6.62 10.57
N ALA A 226 -2.88 7.65 11.43
CA ALA A 226 -4.11 8.27 11.92
C ALA A 226 -4.94 8.86 10.78
N LEU A 227 -4.32 9.62 9.87
CA LEU A 227 -4.98 10.18 8.69
C LEU A 227 -5.57 9.08 7.79
N TYR A 228 -4.85 7.99 7.58
CA TYR A 228 -5.34 6.85 6.79
C TYR A 228 -6.58 6.20 7.41
N ARG A 229 -6.61 6.07 8.74
CA ARG A 229 -7.77 5.53 9.46
C ARG A 229 -8.98 6.44 9.32
N GLU A 230 -8.81 7.75 9.57
CA GLU A 230 -9.89 8.75 9.41
C GLU A 230 -10.40 8.78 7.98
N TRP A 231 -9.52 8.76 7.00
CA TRP A 231 -9.90 8.71 5.58
C TRP A 231 -10.74 7.47 5.27
N LYS A 232 -10.38 6.30 5.77
CA LYS A 232 -11.20 5.08 5.60
C LYS A 232 -12.59 5.24 6.21
N LEU A 233 -12.69 5.79 7.42
CA LEU A 233 -13.99 6.03 8.07
C LEU A 233 -14.90 6.92 7.21
N VAL A 234 -14.35 8.02 6.69
CA VAL A 234 -15.09 8.90 5.77
C VAL A 234 -15.51 8.16 4.51
N LEU A 235 -14.61 7.40 3.90
CA LEU A 235 -14.90 6.65 2.68
C LEU A 235 -16.04 5.65 2.87
N TYR A 236 -16.03 4.87 3.96
CA TYR A 236 -17.09 3.92 4.26
C TYR A 236 -18.44 4.63 4.53
N LYS A 237 -18.40 5.73 5.27
CA LYS A 237 -19.59 6.56 5.54
C LYS A 237 -20.19 7.13 4.26
N GLU A 238 -19.37 7.73 3.38
CA GLU A 238 -19.84 8.28 2.10
C GLU A 238 -20.38 7.19 1.16
N ALA A 239 -19.88 5.97 1.28
CA ALA A 239 -20.41 4.81 0.58
C ALA A 239 -21.71 4.24 1.19
N GLY A 240 -22.21 4.81 2.28
CA GLY A 240 -23.41 4.34 2.97
C GLY A 240 -23.23 3.01 3.72
N ILE A 241 -22.00 2.68 4.13
CA ILE A 241 -21.67 1.43 4.80
C ILE A 241 -21.46 1.71 6.29
N GLU A 242 -22.34 1.19 7.10
CA GLU A 242 -22.23 1.17 8.56
C GLU A 242 -21.55 -0.14 9.02
N LEU A 243 -20.51 -0.02 9.88
CA LEU A 243 -19.75 -1.14 10.45
C LEU A 243 -19.56 -0.95 11.95
#